data_90d83c7cc17ca9dc6611d66603818af4
#
_entry.id   90d83c7cc17ca9dc6611d66603818af4
#
_cell.length_a   1.000
_cell.length_b   1.000
_cell.length_c   1.000
_cell.angle_alpha   90.00
_cell.angle_beta   90.00
_cell.angle_gamma   90.00
#
_symmetry.space_group_name_H-M   'P 1'
#
loop_
_entity.id
_entity.type
_entity.pdbx_description
1 polymer ?
#
loop_
_entity_poly.entity_id
_entity_poly.type
_entity_poly.pdbx_seq_one_letter_code
_entity_poly.pdbx_strand_id
1 'polypeptide(L)'
;MKKQLLLISLAVALAGCDKPKGPVSFTPEMASFSNEFDFDPLRGPVKDFSQTLLNDKGEVTKRVTGTMSKEGCFDTLELHDLENNSGVSLVLDANYYLEAESKEKRLRLQGKCQLAEFPAAGVTWDTDDNGFVVRATGKEIEVKYRYDDEGYPLGKTTASKDATLSVVSTPSKDKRKKLDYTSVSTLNDKPLGNVKQACEYDSHDNPVSCSLEIVDESVTPQVMHKYSIKNTIEYY
;
A
#
# COMPACT_ATOMS: atom_id res chain seq x y z
N MET A 1 -38.80 56.70 -41.09
CA MET A 1 -37.94 55.54 -41.49
C MET A 1 -37.11 55.17 -40.26
N LYS A 2 -37.50 54.11 -39.53
CA LYS A 2 -36.81 53.63 -38.31
C LYS A 2 -35.96 52.45 -38.71
N LYS A 3 -34.60 52.58 -38.58
CA LYS A 3 -33.66 51.47 -38.75
C LYS A 3 -33.59 50.69 -37.44
N GLN A 4 -34.04 49.44 -37.46
CA GLN A 4 -33.79 48.49 -36.39
C GLN A 4 -32.40 47.86 -36.57
N LEU A 5 -31.51 48.06 -35.58
CA LEU A 5 -30.26 47.33 -35.45
C LEU A 5 -30.53 45.98 -34.79
N LEU A 6 -30.30 44.93 -35.51
CA LEU A 6 -30.33 43.55 -34.99
C LEU A 6 -28.96 43.23 -34.32
N LEU A 7 -28.93 43.16 -32.99
CA LEU A 7 -27.76 42.68 -32.23
C LEU A 7 -27.78 41.15 -32.22
N ILE A 8 -26.91 40.55 -32.98
CA ILE A 8 -26.63 39.08 -32.91
C ILE A 8 -25.64 38.89 -31.77
N SER A 9 -26.11 38.36 -30.63
CA SER A 9 -25.29 37.92 -29.53
C SER A 9 -24.70 36.52 -29.86
N LEU A 10 -23.40 36.50 -30.17
CA LEU A 10 -22.65 35.28 -30.39
C LEU A 10 -22.33 34.63 -29.00
N ALA A 11 -23.10 33.61 -28.62
CA ALA A 11 -22.81 32.80 -27.45
C ALA A 11 -21.64 31.88 -27.76
N VAL A 12 -20.46 32.25 -27.28
CA VAL A 12 -19.28 31.33 -27.31
C VAL A 12 -19.49 30.31 -26.21
N ALA A 13 -19.91 29.10 -26.58
CA ALA A 13 -19.86 27.93 -25.69
C ALA A 13 -18.40 27.57 -25.43
N LEU A 14 -17.87 27.95 -24.28
CA LEU A 14 -16.63 27.46 -23.76
C LEU A 14 -16.84 25.98 -23.39
N ALA A 15 -16.64 25.07 -24.34
CA ALA A 15 -16.42 23.66 -24.05
C ALA A 15 -15.07 23.57 -23.32
N GLY A 16 -15.10 23.65 -22.00
CA GLY A 16 -13.97 23.32 -21.16
C GLY A 16 -13.62 21.84 -21.42
N CYS A 17 -12.55 21.59 -22.15
CA CYS A 17 -11.93 20.28 -22.15
C CYS A 17 -11.36 20.06 -20.75
N ASP A 18 -12.13 19.42 -19.85
CA ASP A 18 -11.58 18.85 -18.65
C ASP A 18 -10.51 17.84 -19.10
N LYS A 19 -9.24 18.22 -18.89
CA LYS A 19 -8.15 17.24 -19.02
C LYS A 19 -8.49 16.09 -18.08
N PRO A 20 -8.38 14.83 -18.54
CA PRO A 20 -8.58 13.70 -17.65
C PRO A 20 -7.69 13.91 -16.43
N LYS A 21 -8.30 13.97 -15.25
CA LYS A 21 -7.56 14.04 -13.99
C LYS A 21 -6.65 12.82 -13.94
N GLY A 22 -5.36 13.03 -13.63
CA GLY A 22 -4.43 11.92 -13.40
C GLY A 22 -4.92 11.01 -12.27
N PRO A 23 -4.30 9.85 -12.08
CA PRO A 23 -4.66 8.95 -10.99
C PRO A 23 -4.54 9.67 -9.64
N VAL A 24 -5.39 9.29 -8.69
CA VAL A 24 -5.32 9.80 -7.32
C VAL A 24 -4.05 9.26 -6.65
N SER A 25 -3.34 10.09 -5.89
CA SER A 25 -2.17 9.67 -5.11
C SER A 25 -2.57 8.71 -3.98
N PHE A 26 -1.63 7.90 -3.52
CA PHE A 26 -1.82 7.10 -2.32
C PHE A 26 -1.80 8.00 -1.08
N THR A 27 -2.70 7.75 -0.14
CA THR A 27 -2.67 8.50 1.13
C THR A 27 -1.51 8.05 1.99
N PRO A 28 -0.95 8.94 2.84
CA PRO A 28 0.14 8.57 3.75
C PRO A 28 -0.21 7.37 4.65
N GLU A 29 -1.45 7.29 5.12
CA GLU A 29 -1.93 6.20 5.97
C GLU A 29 -1.93 4.87 5.20
N MET A 30 -2.56 4.82 4.02
CA MET A 30 -2.59 3.61 3.19
C MET A 30 -1.19 3.17 2.80
N ALA A 31 -0.36 4.09 2.31
CA ALA A 31 1.00 3.79 1.87
C ALA A 31 1.91 3.32 3.01
N SER A 32 1.81 3.96 4.19
CA SER A 32 2.63 3.59 5.36
C SER A 32 2.24 2.23 5.92
N PHE A 33 0.94 1.97 6.08
CA PHE A 33 0.46 0.67 6.56
C PHE A 33 0.77 -0.45 5.57
N SER A 34 0.56 -0.21 4.27
CA SER A 34 0.88 -1.22 3.26
C SER A 34 2.37 -1.56 3.22
N ASN A 35 3.25 -0.57 3.35
CA ASN A 35 4.69 -0.77 3.35
C ASN A 35 5.19 -1.44 4.66
N GLU A 36 4.55 -1.13 5.79
CA GLU A 36 4.88 -1.75 7.08
C GLU A 36 4.41 -3.21 7.13
N PHE A 37 3.17 -3.48 6.71
CA PHE A 37 2.52 -4.78 6.90
C PHE A 37 2.47 -5.64 5.62
N ASP A 38 3.21 -5.25 4.57
CA ASP A 38 3.42 -6.02 3.33
C ASP A 38 2.11 -6.41 2.62
N PHE A 39 1.33 -5.42 2.20
CA PHE A 39 0.18 -5.58 1.31
C PHE A 39 0.16 -4.48 0.24
N ASP A 40 -0.62 -4.66 -0.83
CA ASP A 40 -0.68 -3.68 -1.92
C ASP A 40 -1.47 -2.44 -1.51
N PRO A 41 -0.91 -1.21 -1.66
CA PRO A 41 -1.64 0.01 -1.34
C PRO A 41 -2.77 0.25 -2.33
N LEU A 42 -3.87 0.84 -1.84
CA LEU A 42 -5.05 1.19 -2.62
C LEU A 42 -5.24 2.70 -2.71
N ARG A 43 -5.91 3.15 -3.77
CA ARG A 43 -6.17 4.57 -4.07
C ARG A 43 -7.63 4.94 -3.90
N GLY A 44 -7.86 6.23 -3.72
CA GLY A 44 -9.20 6.79 -3.71
C GLY A 44 -9.96 6.55 -2.40
N PRO A 45 -11.29 6.74 -2.42
CA PRO A 45 -12.12 6.71 -1.23
C PRO A 45 -12.52 5.26 -0.88
N VAL A 46 -11.54 4.41 -0.59
CA VAL A 46 -11.77 3.02 -0.19
C VAL A 46 -12.57 2.99 1.11
N LYS A 47 -13.62 2.19 1.14
CA LYS A 47 -14.48 1.97 2.31
C LYS A 47 -14.10 0.66 3.01
N ASP A 48 -14.04 -0.43 2.25
CA ASP A 48 -13.51 -1.69 2.73
C ASP A 48 -12.81 -2.47 1.61
N PHE A 49 -11.92 -3.37 1.98
CA PHE A 49 -11.19 -4.19 1.03
C PHE A 49 -10.79 -5.54 1.61
N SER A 50 -10.58 -6.48 0.70
CA SER A 50 -9.95 -7.77 0.99
C SER A 50 -8.92 -8.07 -0.08
N GLN A 51 -7.68 -8.32 0.31
CA GLN A 51 -6.59 -8.81 -0.55
C GLN A 51 -6.25 -10.23 -0.14
N THR A 52 -6.28 -11.15 -1.10
CA THR A 52 -6.01 -12.57 -0.86
C THR A 52 -4.88 -13.03 -1.77
N LEU A 53 -3.80 -13.52 -1.19
CA LEU A 53 -2.70 -14.18 -1.90
C LEU A 53 -2.98 -15.68 -1.97
N LEU A 54 -2.90 -16.24 -3.19
CA LEU A 54 -3.10 -17.65 -3.46
C LEU A 54 -1.83 -18.24 -4.09
N ASN A 55 -1.46 -19.44 -3.66
CA ASN A 55 -0.37 -20.19 -4.29
C ASN A 55 -0.78 -20.77 -5.66
N ASP A 56 0.11 -21.49 -6.31
CA ASP A 56 -0.09 -22.13 -7.62
C ASP A 56 -1.18 -23.21 -7.62
N LYS A 57 -1.57 -23.73 -6.45
CA LYS A 57 -2.68 -24.68 -6.27
C LYS A 57 -4.02 -23.98 -6.03
N GLY A 58 -4.03 -22.65 -5.91
CA GLY A 58 -5.23 -21.87 -5.58
C GLY A 58 -5.58 -21.88 -4.09
N GLU A 59 -4.66 -22.31 -3.22
CA GLU A 59 -4.82 -22.27 -1.76
C GLU A 59 -4.45 -20.87 -1.25
N VAL A 60 -5.23 -20.38 -0.30
CA VAL A 60 -4.97 -19.05 0.32
C VAL A 60 -3.78 -19.16 1.26
N THR A 61 -2.75 -18.36 1.02
CA THR A 61 -1.54 -18.29 1.83
C THR A 61 -1.52 -17.07 2.75
N LYS A 62 -2.04 -15.94 2.27
CA LYS A 62 -2.16 -14.70 3.06
C LYS A 62 -3.47 -14.00 2.76
N ARG A 63 -4.04 -13.35 3.77
CA ARG A 63 -5.20 -12.47 3.60
C ARG A 63 -5.02 -11.20 4.42
N VAL A 64 -5.37 -10.07 3.79
CA VAL A 64 -5.47 -8.77 4.44
C VAL A 64 -6.86 -8.23 4.20
N THR A 65 -7.56 -7.83 5.25
CA THR A 65 -8.86 -7.15 5.15
C THR A 65 -8.83 -5.86 5.96
N GLY A 66 -9.54 -4.85 5.51
CA GLY A 66 -9.63 -3.60 6.23
C GLY A 66 -10.89 -2.83 5.91
N THR A 67 -11.41 -2.13 6.90
CA THR A 67 -12.44 -1.11 6.73
C THR A 67 -11.81 0.26 7.01
N MET A 68 -12.22 1.27 6.26
CA MET A 68 -11.65 2.60 6.37
C MET A 68 -12.73 3.63 6.62
N SER A 69 -12.42 4.64 7.40
CA SER A 69 -13.26 5.83 7.54
C SER A 69 -13.19 6.71 6.30
N LYS A 70 -14.15 7.64 6.13
CA LYS A 70 -14.11 8.65 5.06
C LYS A 70 -12.89 9.56 5.11
N GLU A 71 -12.30 9.71 6.28
CA GLU A 71 -11.07 10.46 6.51
C GLU A 71 -9.82 9.69 6.06
N GLY A 72 -9.95 8.38 5.75
CA GLY A 72 -8.87 7.51 5.28
C GLY A 72 -8.06 6.83 6.40
N CYS A 73 -8.60 6.77 7.62
CA CYS A 73 -8.05 5.92 8.69
C CYS A 73 -8.59 4.50 8.56
N PHE A 74 -7.78 3.50 8.90
CA PHE A 74 -8.29 2.14 9.05
C PHE A 74 -9.12 2.06 10.34
N ASP A 75 -10.42 1.80 10.22
CA ASP A 75 -11.28 1.50 11.38
C ASP A 75 -11.00 0.08 11.89
N THR A 76 -10.76 -0.85 10.97
CA THR A 76 -10.27 -2.21 11.25
C THR A 76 -9.18 -2.60 10.26
N LEU A 77 -8.25 -3.44 10.70
CA LEU A 77 -7.24 -4.07 9.85
C LEU A 77 -6.94 -5.47 10.36
N GLU A 78 -7.13 -6.47 9.50
CA GLU A 78 -6.83 -7.86 9.80
C GLU A 78 -5.75 -8.37 8.87
N LEU A 79 -4.76 -9.00 9.43
CA LEU A 79 -3.61 -9.57 8.74
C LEU A 79 -3.54 -11.05 9.13
N HIS A 80 -3.66 -11.95 8.16
CA HIS A 80 -3.58 -13.38 8.36
C HIS A 80 -2.55 -13.99 7.41
N ASP A 81 -1.54 -14.62 7.97
CA ASP A 81 -0.58 -15.48 7.28
C ASP A 81 -0.95 -16.95 7.61
N LEU A 82 -1.59 -17.61 6.64
CA LEU A 82 -2.11 -18.96 6.81
C LEU A 82 -1.00 -20.01 6.66
N GLU A 83 0.08 -19.70 5.95
CA GLU A 83 1.24 -20.61 5.85
C GLU A 83 1.97 -20.72 7.19
N ASN A 84 2.09 -19.60 7.92
CA ASN A 84 2.74 -19.55 9.22
C ASN A 84 1.78 -19.63 10.40
N ASN A 85 0.48 -19.84 10.14
CA ASN A 85 -0.58 -19.87 11.15
C ASN A 85 -0.48 -18.69 12.13
N SER A 86 -0.30 -17.49 11.60
CA SER A 86 -0.16 -16.27 12.36
C SER A 86 -1.11 -15.18 11.84
N GLY A 87 -1.43 -14.23 12.71
CA GLY A 87 -2.28 -13.12 12.32
C GLY A 87 -2.55 -12.17 13.47
N VAL A 88 -3.15 -11.03 13.13
CA VAL A 88 -3.63 -10.03 14.06
C VAL A 88 -4.89 -9.38 13.51
N SER A 89 -5.85 -9.12 14.39
CA SER A 89 -7.06 -8.34 14.10
C SER A 89 -7.03 -7.08 14.94
N LEU A 90 -6.98 -5.93 14.27
CA LEU A 90 -6.83 -4.61 14.87
C LEU A 90 -8.12 -3.80 14.72
N VAL A 91 -8.52 -3.10 15.77
CA VAL A 91 -9.66 -2.17 15.79
C VAL A 91 -9.18 -0.82 16.29
N LEU A 92 -9.53 0.24 15.58
CA LEU A 92 -9.20 1.61 15.98
C LEU A 92 -10.04 2.03 17.21
N ASP A 93 -9.36 2.49 18.26
CA ASP A 93 -9.98 3.10 19.43
C ASP A 93 -9.18 4.35 19.82
N ALA A 94 -9.77 5.51 19.57
CA ALA A 94 -9.13 6.81 19.74
C ALA A 94 -7.77 6.88 18.99
N ASN A 95 -6.66 6.90 19.73
CA ASN A 95 -5.30 6.97 19.17
C ASN A 95 -4.53 5.66 19.34
N TYR A 96 -5.24 4.53 19.42
CA TYR A 96 -4.65 3.19 19.48
C TYR A 96 -5.35 2.23 18.52
N TYR A 97 -4.58 1.29 17.97
CA TYR A 97 -5.14 0.03 17.53
C TYR A 97 -5.10 -0.96 18.67
N LEU A 98 -6.29 -1.49 18.98
CA LEU A 98 -6.44 -2.57 19.94
C LEU A 98 -6.49 -3.89 19.20
N GLU A 99 -5.97 -4.94 19.79
CA GLU A 99 -6.27 -6.29 19.35
C GLU A 99 -7.76 -6.58 19.53
N ALA A 100 -8.42 -7.13 18.50
CA ALA A 100 -9.90 -7.18 18.46
C ALA A 100 -10.54 -8.02 19.57
N GLU A 101 -9.89 -9.13 19.99
CA GLU A 101 -10.39 -10.02 21.01
C GLU A 101 -10.00 -9.58 22.41
N SER A 102 -8.69 -9.44 22.68
CA SER A 102 -8.16 -9.15 24.00
C SER A 102 -8.33 -7.69 24.44
N LYS A 103 -8.57 -6.78 23.49
CA LYS A 103 -8.59 -5.31 23.69
C LYS A 103 -7.27 -4.72 24.18
N GLU A 104 -6.19 -5.48 24.05
CA GLU A 104 -4.84 -4.98 24.34
C GLU A 104 -4.41 -3.93 23.34
N LYS A 105 -3.76 -2.86 23.82
CA LYS A 105 -3.19 -1.82 22.98
C LYS A 105 -1.99 -2.37 22.21
N ARG A 106 -2.10 -2.43 20.90
CA ARG A 106 -1.05 -2.93 20.01
C ARG A 106 -0.20 -1.81 19.43
N LEU A 107 -0.85 -0.86 18.74
CA LEU A 107 -0.16 0.22 18.08
C LEU A 107 -0.68 1.56 18.62
N ARG A 108 0.21 2.48 18.92
CA ARG A 108 -0.14 3.88 19.20
C ARG A 108 -0.09 4.69 17.91
N LEU A 109 -1.04 5.59 17.77
CA LEU A 109 -1.15 6.49 16.66
C LEU A 109 -0.87 7.93 17.06
N GLN A 110 -0.54 8.77 16.10
CA GLN A 110 -0.41 10.21 16.22
C GLN A 110 -1.07 10.92 15.05
N GLY A 111 -1.25 12.24 15.18
CA GLY A 111 -1.83 13.06 14.12
C GLY A 111 -3.18 12.50 13.67
N LYS A 112 -3.33 12.36 12.36
CA LYS A 112 -4.49 11.74 11.73
C LYS A 112 -4.21 10.24 11.51
N CYS A 113 -4.28 9.43 12.56
CA CYS A 113 -4.10 7.97 12.51
C CYS A 113 -2.76 7.46 11.92
N GLN A 114 -1.70 8.25 12.01
CA GLN A 114 -0.36 7.83 11.61
C GLN A 114 0.26 6.90 12.66
N LEU A 115 1.03 5.90 12.20
CA LEU A 115 1.79 5.03 13.09
C LEU A 115 2.78 5.85 13.95
N ALA A 116 2.82 5.59 15.25
CA ALA A 116 3.74 6.24 16.17
C ALA A 116 4.58 5.25 16.98
N GLU A 117 3.95 4.23 17.58
CA GLU A 117 4.67 3.26 18.42
C GLU A 117 4.02 1.87 18.36
N PHE A 118 4.87 0.86 18.52
CA PHE A 118 4.47 -0.50 18.89
C PHE A 118 5.08 -0.80 20.27
N PRO A 119 4.37 -0.48 21.36
CA PRO A 119 4.94 -0.49 22.71
C PRO A 119 5.47 -1.86 23.13
N ALA A 120 4.77 -2.94 22.78
CA ALA A 120 5.17 -4.30 23.13
C ALA A 120 6.49 -4.73 22.48
N ALA A 121 6.81 -4.20 21.29
CA ALA A 121 8.06 -4.47 20.59
C ALA A 121 9.12 -3.39 20.82
N GLY A 122 8.78 -2.27 21.49
CA GLY A 122 9.67 -1.13 21.68
C GLY A 122 10.06 -0.45 20.36
N VAL A 123 9.14 -0.46 19.37
CA VAL A 123 9.33 0.18 18.08
C VAL A 123 8.65 1.53 18.06
N THR A 124 9.32 2.52 17.49
CA THR A 124 8.76 3.86 17.20
C THR A 124 8.86 4.15 15.72
N TRP A 125 7.88 4.89 15.17
CA TRP A 125 7.87 5.36 13.79
C TRP A 125 8.01 6.87 13.71
N ASP A 126 8.87 7.32 12.79
CA ASP A 126 9.00 8.72 12.42
C ASP A 126 8.28 8.95 11.08
N THR A 127 7.54 10.05 10.98
CA THR A 127 6.89 10.50 9.74
C THR A 127 7.59 11.73 9.17
N ASP A 128 7.51 11.89 7.84
CA ASP A 128 7.90 13.14 7.17
C ASP A 128 6.81 14.23 7.30
N ASP A 129 7.06 15.40 6.73
CA ASP A 129 6.14 16.54 6.74
C ASP A 129 4.82 16.24 5.97
N ASN A 130 4.80 15.23 5.11
CA ASN A 130 3.61 14.79 4.37
C ASN A 130 2.84 13.68 5.10
N GLY A 131 3.36 13.19 6.22
CA GLY A 131 2.73 12.15 7.03
C GLY A 131 3.09 10.71 6.66
N PHE A 132 4.00 10.50 5.71
CA PHE A 132 4.50 9.15 5.39
C PHE A 132 5.46 8.66 6.46
N VAL A 133 5.34 7.41 6.88
CA VAL A 133 6.33 6.77 7.74
C VAL A 133 7.63 6.57 6.96
N VAL A 134 8.69 7.23 7.39
CA VAL A 134 10.01 7.17 6.71
C VAL A 134 11.03 6.35 7.48
N ARG A 135 10.78 6.09 8.76
CA ARG A 135 11.66 5.30 9.61
C ARG A 135 10.88 4.56 10.69
N ALA A 136 11.33 3.35 11.00
CA ALA A 136 10.99 2.65 12.25
C ALA A 136 12.27 2.35 13.01
N THR A 137 12.26 2.54 14.34
CA THR A 137 13.41 2.31 15.20
C THR A 137 12.99 1.39 16.35
N GLY A 138 13.67 0.26 16.48
CA GLY A 138 13.57 -0.69 17.60
C GLY A 138 14.91 -0.83 18.32
N LYS A 139 14.99 -1.74 19.30
CA LYS A 139 16.16 -1.91 20.17
C LYS A 139 17.46 -2.23 19.39
N GLU A 140 17.38 -3.08 18.37
CA GLU A 140 18.54 -3.52 17.57
C GLU A 140 18.22 -3.53 16.08
N ILE A 141 17.20 -2.76 15.67
CA ILE A 141 16.69 -2.73 14.31
C ILE A 141 16.30 -1.31 13.92
N GLU A 142 16.66 -0.92 12.71
CA GLU A 142 16.18 0.29 12.05
C GLU A 142 15.62 -0.09 10.70
N VAL A 143 14.44 0.43 10.35
CA VAL A 143 13.84 0.30 9.02
C VAL A 143 13.71 1.67 8.40
N LYS A 144 14.13 1.81 7.13
CA LYS A 144 13.96 3.03 6.33
C LYS A 144 13.03 2.73 5.18
N TYR A 145 11.98 3.53 5.02
CA TYR A 145 10.96 3.40 3.98
C TYR A 145 11.17 4.46 2.91
N ARG A 146 10.80 4.15 1.69
CA ARG A 146 10.87 5.07 0.55
C ARG A 146 9.58 5.07 -0.22
N TYR A 147 9.22 6.25 -0.75
CA TYR A 147 8.03 6.49 -1.55
C TYR A 147 8.37 7.30 -2.78
N ASP A 148 7.57 7.21 -3.82
CA ASP A 148 7.63 8.14 -4.95
C ASP A 148 6.76 9.38 -4.70
N ASP A 149 6.73 10.31 -5.68
CA ASP A 149 5.99 11.57 -5.60
C ASP A 149 4.45 11.37 -5.48
N GLU A 150 3.94 10.18 -5.78
CA GLU A 150 2.52 9.82 -5.67
C GLU A 150 2.21 9.02 -4.40
N GLY A 151 3.21 8.83 -3.53
CA GLY A 151 3.11 8.05 -2.30
C GLY A 151 3.15 6.54 -2.52
N TYR A 152 3.59 6.06 -3.70
CA TYR A 152 3.78 4.62 -3.93
C TYR A 152 5.01 4.12 -3.17
N PRO A 153 4.89 3.00 -2.41
CA PRO A 153 6.02 2.42 -1.70
C PRO A 153 7.10 1.90 -2.66
N LEU A 154 8.31 2.46 -2.56
CA LEU A 154 9.49 2.04 -3.35
C LEU A 154 10.33 0.98 -2.63
N GLY A 155 9.82 0.43 -1.53
CA GLY A 155 10.47 -0.58 -0.71
C GLY A 155 11.07 -0.03 0.58
N LYS A 156 11.80 -0.91 1.27
CA LYS A 156 12.36 -0.61 2.60
C LYS A 156 13.74 -1.25 2.77
N THR A 157 14.54 -0.68 3.67
CA THR A 157 15.82 -1.24 4.09
C THR A 157 15.76 -1.47 5.60
N THR A 158 15.93 -2.71 6.00
CA THR A 158 15.95 -3.14 7.40
C THR A 158 17.40 -3.41 7.80
N ALA A 159 17.93 -2.66 8.74
CA ALA A 159 19.27 -2.83 9.27
C ALA A 159 19.20 -3.33 10.71
N SER A 160 19.96 -4.38 11.00
CA SER A 160 20.26 -4.87 12.35
C SER A 160 21.77 -4.87 12.56
N LYS A 161 22.23 -5.30 13.74
CA LYS A 161 23.65 -5.35 14.08
C LYS A 161 24.50 -6.12 13.05
N ASP A 162 23.98 -7.25 12.54
CA ASP A 162 24.75 -8.19 11.74
C ASP A 162 24.20 -8.34 10.31
N ALA A 163 23.08 -7.73 9.98
CA ALA A 163 22.41 -7.93 8.71
C ALA A 163 21.72 -6.67 8.20
N THR A 164 21.79 -6.46 6.90
CA THR A 164 21.02 -5.44 6.19
C THR A 164 20.21 -6.13 5.10
N LEU A 165 18.89 -6.14 5.26
CA LEU A 165 17.93 -6.57 4.24
C LEU A 165 17.42 -5.35 3.48
N SER A 166 17.56 -5.34 2.17
CA SER A 166 17.03 -4.29 1.32
C SER A 166 16.04 -4.86 0.32
N VAL A 167 14.87 -4.22 0.20
CA VAL A 167 13.87 -4.48 -0.81
C VAL A 167 13.67 -3.20 -1.61
N VAL A 168 13.85 -3.27 -2.93
CA VAL A 168 13.72 -2.13 -3.84
C VAL A 168 12.72 -2.45 -4.92
N SER A 169 11.62 -1.71 -4.95
CA SER A 169 10.57 -1.83 -5.95
C SER A 169 10.71 -0.76 -7.04
N THR A 170 10.48 -1.18 -8.28
CA THR A 170 10.44 -0.33 -9.46
C THR A 170 9.04 -0.45 -10.07
N PRO A 171 8.15 0.52 -9.82
CA PRO A 171 6.80 0.51 -10.35
C PRO A 171 6.78 0.75 -11.85
N SER A 172 5.64 0.43 -12.48
CA SER A 172 5.38 0.79 -13.87
C SER A 172 5.51 2.30 -14.10
N LYS A 173 5.96 2.67 -15.30
CA LYS A 173 5.97 4.06 -15.77
C LYS A 173 4.54 4.59 -16.03
N ASP A 174 3.59 3.70 -16.30
CA ASP A 174 2.18 4.06 -16.36
C ASP A 174 1.67 4.34 -14.95
N LYS A 175 1.36 5.60 -14.68
CA LYS A 175 0.91 6.07 -13.37
C LYS A 175 -0.37 5.39 -12.88
N ARG A 176 -1.20 4.87 -13.80
CA ARG A 176 -2.44 4.14 -13.47
C ARG A 176 -2.18 2.70 -13.08
N LYS A 177 -1.01 2.15 -13.43
CA LYS A 177 -0.63 0.75 -13.24
C LYS A 177 0.59 0.61 -12.34
N LYS A 178 0.68 1.40 -11.26
CA LYS A 178 1.83 1.41 -10.36
C LYS A 178 2.13 0.04 -9.76
N LEU A 179 1.10 -0.79 -9.60
CA LEU A 179 1.24 -2.14 -9.05
C LEU A 179 1.66 -3.20 -10.09
N ASP A 180 1.90 -2.81 -11.36
CA ASP A 180 2.76 -3.57 -12.26
C ASP A 180 4.21 -3.19 -11.94
N TYR A 181 4.88 -3.98 -11.12
CA TYR A 181 6.22 -3.64 -10.64
C TYR A 181 7.18 -4.83 -10.73
N THR A 182 8.46 -4.51 -10.65
CA THR A 182 9.51 -5.46 -10.31
C THR A 182 10.15 -5.04 -8.99
N SER A 183 10.58 -6.03 -8.19
CA SER A 183 11.28 -5.78 -6.94
C SER A 183 12.50 -6.68 -6.82
N VAL A 184 13.55 -6.18 -6.19
CA VAL A 184 14.77 -6.94 -5.91
C VAL A 184 15.03 -6.91 -4.41
N SER A 185 15.34 -8.05 -3.83
CA SER A 185 15.75 -8.19 -2.44
C SER A 185 17.20 -8.63 -2.32
N THR A 186 17.92 -8.03 -1.36
CA THR A 186 19.31 -8.37 -1.06
C THR A 186 19.51 -8.49 0.45
N LEU A 187 20.39 -9.38 0.87
CA LEU A 187 20.86 -9.50 2.25
C LEU A 187 22.37 -9.27 2.28
N ASN A 188 22.82 -8.23 2.97
CA ASN A 188 24.23 -7.81 2.99
C ASN A 188 24.80 -7.69 1.56
N ASP A 189 24.06 -7.03 0.69
CA ASP A 189 24.34 -6.82 -0.74
C ASP A 189 24.37 -8.12 -1.61
N LYS A 190 24.04 -9.27 -1.04
CA LYS A 190 23.91 -10.51 -1.81
C LYS A 190 22.47 -10.68 -2.27
N PRO A 191 22.24 -11.05 -3.54
CA PRO A 191 20.89 -11.31 -4.03
C PRO A 191 20.17 -12.36 -3.20
N LEU A 192 18.93 -12.08 -2.81
CA LEU A 192 18.01 -13.04 -2.20
C LEU A 192 16.95 -13.49 -3.20
N GLY A 193 16.49 -12.55 -4.03
CA GLY A 193 15.48 -12.87 -5.02
C GLY A 193 14.92 -11.65 -5.69
N ASN A 194 14.05 -11.91 -6.66
CA ASN A 194 13.32 -10.88 -7.36
C ASN A 194 11.84 -11.24 -7.48
N VAL A 195 11.03 -10.20 -7.63
CA VAL A 195 9.58 -10.29 -7.74
C VAL A 195 9.13 -9.56 -8.98
N LYS A 196 8.16 -10.12 -9.68
CA LYS A 196 7.44 -9.46 -10.76
C LYS A 196 5.95 -9.58 -10.54
N GLN A 197 5.25 -8.44 -10.53
CA GLN A 197 3.81 -8.37 -10.44
C GLN A 197 3.23 -7.72 -11.70
N ALA A 198 2.08 -8.23 -12.16
CA ALA A 198 1.30 -7.66 -13.24
C ALA A 198 -0.20 -7.82 -12.93
N CYS A 199 -0.99 -6.74 -13.06
CA CYS A 199 -2.34 -6.66 -12.56
C CYS A 199 -3.36 -6.25 -13.63
N GLU A 200 -4.62 -6.61 -13.38
CA GLU A 200 -5.81 -6.02 -13.96
C GLU A 200 -6.36 -4.97 -13.00
N TYR A 201 -6.90 -3.87 -13.53
CA TYR A 201 -7.28 -2.70 -12.75
C TYR A 201 -8.75 -2.36 -12.91
N ASP A 202 -9.35 -1.80 -11.86
CA ASP A 202 -10.68 -1.21 -11.88
C ASP A 202 -10.66 0.26 -12.37
N SER A 203 -11.83 0.91 -12.35
CA SER A 203 -11.98 2.30 -12.77
C SER A 203 -11.32 3.33 -11.82
N HIS A 204 -10.88 2.91 -10.63
CA HIS A 204 -10.16 3.73 -9.66
C HIS A 204 -8.64 3.52 -9.72
N ASP A 205 -8.16 2.80 -10.76
CA ASP A 205 -6.76 2.43 -10.91
C ASP A 205 -6.23 1.56 -9.75
N ASN A 206 -7.12 0.76 -9.12
CA ASN A 206 -6.77 -0.24 -8.12
C ASN A 206 -6.76 -1.65 -8.72
N PRO A 207 -5.85 -2.53 -8.28
CA PRO A 207 -5.78 -3.88 -8.80
C PRO A 207 -6.98 -4.72 -8.37
N VAL A 208 -7.59 -5.47 -9.29
CA VAL A 208 -8.64 -6.44 -9.00
C VAL A 208 -8.10 -7.87 -8.97
N SER A 209 -7.11 -8.14 -9.82
CA SER A 209 -6.35 -9.38 -9.80
C SER A 209 -4.93 -9.16 -10.27
N CYS A 210 -3.95 -9.88 -9.69
CA CYS A 210 -2.56 -9.82 -10.11
C CYS A 210 -1.98 -11.23 -10.24
N SER A 211 -1.05 -11.39 -11.18
CA SER A 211 -0.08 -12.47 -11.19
C SER A 211 1.19 -12.01 -10.47
N LEU A 212 1.76 -12.88 -9.64
CA LEU A 212 2.97 -12.62 -8.88
C LEU A 212 3.96 -13.76 -9.11
N GLU A 213 5.14 -13.44 -9.61
CA GLU A 213 6.25 -14.37 -9.78
C GLU A 213 7.38 -13.97 -8.82
N ILE A 214 7.82 -14.92 -7.98
CA ILE A 214 8.91 -14.74 -7.03
C ILE A 214 10.00 -15.72 -7.39
N VAL A 215 11.21 -15.22 -7.64
CA VAL A 215 12.40 -16.05 -7.88
C VAL A 215 13.25 -15.99 -6.63
N ASP A 216 13.46 -17.15 -6.01
CA ASP A 216 14.42 -17.32 -4.90
C ASP A 216 15.81 -17.55 -5.49
N GLU A 217 16.69 -16.56 -5.31
CA GLU A 217 18.10 -16.59 -5.77
C GLU A 217 19.06 -17.02 -4.65
N SER A 218 18.57 -17.25 -3.44
CA SER A 218 19.38 -17.70 -2.31
C SER A 218 19.77 -19.17 -2.40
N VAL A 219 19.10 -19.94 -3.27
CA VAL A 219 19.30 -21.37 -3.48
C VAL A 219 19.81 -21.68 -4.88
N THR A 220 20.46 -22.85 -5.05
CA THR A 220 20.97 -23.28 -6.36
C THR A 220 20.48 -24.72 -6.64
N PRO A 221 19.76 -24.96 -7.77
CA PRO A 221 19.31 -23.98 -8.74
C PRO A 221 18.25 -23.01 -8.16
N GLN A 222 18.12 -21.83 -8.76
CA GLN A 222 17.07 -20.87 -8.39
C GLN A 222 15.69 -21.51 -8.48
N VAL A 223 14.79 -21.14 -7.56
CA VAL A 223 13.43 -21.65 -7.52
C VAL A 223 12.45 -20.50 -7.85
N MET A 224 11.50 -20.78 -8.74
CA MET A 224 10.43 -19.84 -9.07
C MET A 224 9.12 -20.30 -8.41
N HIS A 225 8.51 -19.39 -7.68
CA HIS A 225 7.17 -19.55 -7.11
C HIS A 225 6.18 -18.64 -7.84
N LYS A 226 4.98 -19.16 -8.09
CA LYS A 226 3.90 -18.40 -8.71
C LYS A 226 2.75 -18.27 -7.74
N TYR A 227 2.26 -17.05 -7.65
CA TYR A 227 1.11 -16.68 -6.85
C TYR A 227 0.13 -15.88 -7.67
N SER A 228 -1.08 -15.74 -7.17
CA SER A 228 -2.05 -14.77 -7.65
C SER A 228 -2.61 -13.98 -6.47
N ILE A 229 -2.90 -12.69 -6.72
CA ILE A 229 -3.58 -11.83 -5.76
C ILE A 229 -4.98 -11.56 -6.27
N LYS A 230 -5.97 -11.65 -5.41
CA LYS A 230 -7.35 -11.25 -5.69
C LYS A 230 -7.78 -10.18 -4.71
N ASN A 231 -8.33 -9.10 -5.23
CA ASN A 231 -8.83 -7.98 -4.46
C ASN A 231 -10.33 -7.84 -4.62
N THR A 232 -11.00 -7.55 -3.52
CA THR A 232 -12.38 -7.05 -3.49
C THR A 232 -12.33 -5.70 -2.80
N ILE A 233 -12.88 -4.65 -3.44
CA ILE A 233 -12.78 -3.28 -2.95
C ILE A 233 -14.16 -2.63 -3.03
N GLU A 234 -14.60 -2.03 -1.94
CA GLU A 234 -15.79 -1.19 -1.88
C GLU A 234 -15.36 0.26 -1.66
N TYR A 235 -16.06 1.19 -2.32
CA TYR A 235 -15.78 2.63 -2.26
C TYR A 235 -16.96 3.38 -1.63
N TYR A 236 -16.67 4.55 -1.04
CA TYR A 236 -17.68 5.48 -0.51
C TYR A 236 -18.51 6.13 -1.61
#